data_b481536e1cf09216a69cbb6d2a42a45e
#
_entry.id   b481536e1cf09216a69cbb6d2a42a45e
#
_cell.length_a   1.000
_cell.length_b   1.000
_cell.length_c   1.000
_cell.angle_alpha   90.00
_cell.angle_beta   90.00
_cell.angle_gamma   90.00
#
_symmetry.space_group_name_H-M   'P 1'
#
loop_
_entity.id
_entity.type
_entity.pdbx_description
1 polymer ?
#
loop_
_entity_poly.entity_id
_entity_poly.type
_entity_poly.pdbx_seq_one_letter_code
_entity_poly.pdbx_strand_id
1 'polypeptide(L)'
;YRQYTKSSDRMVYAALVLKPGMTQPSFVSLCDESELEAIFATKVDSKNEQINSLYSFKNTSSSNDSKFNNSLHEIIWKKVDPLLSGVTTVYFSPSGLLHRINMHAIPISKDQVLDDKYQLIEITSSRKLITNNQNTYNSKNALLLGGIQFDADSSIISTESMVVSR
;
A
#
# COMPACT_ATOMS: atom_id res chain seq x y z
N TYR A 1 28.12 5.68 -31.86
CA TYR A 1 26.88 4.96 -32.21
C TYR A 1 26.14 4.65 -30.92
N ARG A 2 25.11 5.44 -30.56
CA ARG A 2 24.17 5.08 -29.51
C ARG A 2 23.16 4.09 -30.09
N GLN A 3 23.25 2.82 -29.71
CA GLN A 3 22.13 1.89 -29.91
C GLN A 3 21.00 2.35 -28.99
N TYR A 4 19.95 2.90 -29.53
CA TYR A 4 18.69 3.06 -28.85
C TYR A 4 18.08 1.65 -28.73
N THR A 5 18.26 1.00 -27.59
CA THR A 5 17.45 -0.16 -27.24
C THR A 5 16.01 0.32 -27.15
N LYS A 6 15.15 -0.33 -27.92
CA LYS A 6 13.70 -0.10 -27.91
C LYS A 6 13.24 -0.16 -26.47
N SER A 7 12.78 0.97 -25.92
CA SER A 7 12.17 1.00 -24.61
C SER A 7 11.00 0.01 -24.63
N SER A 8 11.07 -1.03 -23.82
CA SER A 8 9.90 -1.87 -23.61
C SER A 8 8.94 -1.07 -22.74
N ASP A 9 7.67 -0.97 -23.12
CA ASP A 9 6.60 -0.33 -22.32
C ASP A 9 6.27 -1.14 -21.05
N ARG A 10 7.20 -1.99 -20.62
CA ARG A 10 7.07 -2.84 -19.45
C ARG A 10 7.38 -2.04 -18.19
N MET A 11 6.38 -1.88 -17.34
CA MET A 11 6.52 -1.23 -16.04
C MET A 11 6.88 -2.26 -14.97
N VAL A 12 7.95 -1.99 -14.23
CA VAL A 12 8.47 -2.89 -13.17
C VAL A 12 8.48 -2.15 -11.85
N TYR A 13 7.97 -2.80 -10.81
CA TYR A 13 8.08 -2.30 -9.44
C TYR A 13 9.39 -2.76 -8.81
N ALA A 14 10.01 -1.84 -8.09
CA ALA A 14 11.24 -2.11 -7.34
C ALA A 14 11.18 -1.42 -5.97
N ALA A 15 11.87 -1.97 -4.99
CA ALA A 15 12.07 -1.36 -3.69
C ALA A 15 13.51 -0.89 -3.52
N LEU A 16 13.67 0.28 -2.92
CA LEU A 16 14.94 0.76 -2.39
C LEU A 16 14.89 0.62 -0.87
N VAL A 17 15.73 -0.25 -0.32
CA VAL A 17 15.78 -0.53 1.11
C VAL A 17 16.99 0.12 1.73
N LEU A 18 16.78 0.94 2.75
CA LEU A 18 17.84 1.61 3.51
C LEU A 18 17.64 1.31 4.99
N LYS A 19 18.72 0.88 5.67
CA LYS A 19 18.75 0.68 7.12
C LYS A 19 19.81 1.59 7.78
N PRO A 20 19.68 1.86 9.07
CA PRO A 20 20.73 2.56 9.81
C PRO A 20 22.09 1.91 9.61
N GLY A 21 23.12 2.72 9.36
CA GLY A 21 24.49 2.25 9.11
C GLY A 21 24.79 1.85 7.65
N MET A 22 23.81 1.81 6.76
CA MET A 22 24.07 1.61 5.33
C MET A 22 24.48 2.91 4.66
N THR A 23 25.49 2.84 3.80
CA THR A 23 25.97 3.99 3.00
C THR A 23 25.21 4.14 1.68
N GLN A 24 24.57 3.07 1.22
CA GLN A 24 23.82 3.03 -0.02
C GLN A 24 22.57 2.16 0.15
N PRO A 25 21.45 2.51 -0.49
CA PRO A 25 20.27 1.67 -0.47
C PRO A 25 20.47 0.37 -1.26
N SER A 26 19.86 -0.71 -0.80
CA SER A 26 19.74 -1.95 -1.56
C SER A 26 18.58 -1.84 -2.55
N PHE A 27 18.82 -2.20 -3.80
CA PHE A 27 17.82 -2.28 -4.83
C PHE A 27 17.24 -3.70 -4.90
N VAL A 28 15.91 -3.82 -4.89
CA VAL A 28 15.19 -5.09 -5.00
C VAL A 28 14.15 -4.98 -6.09
N SER A 29 14.26 -5.76 -7.16
CA SER A 29 13.20 -5.91 -8.16
C SER A 29 12.05 -6.73 -7.56
N LEU A 30 10.84 -6.15 -7.51
CA LEU A 30 9.66 -6.79 -6.91
C LEU A 30 8.91 -7.62 -7.94
N CYS A 31 8.17 -6.96 -8.80
CA CYS A 31 7.25 -7.59 -9.77
C CYS A 31 7.03 -6.70 -10.98
N ASP A 32 6.47 -7.27 -12.04
CA ASP A 32 5.91 -6.50 -13.15
C ASP A 32 4.53 -5.93 -12.77
N GLU A 33 4.16 -4.81 -13.35
CA GLU A 33 2.83 -4.23 -13.15
C GLU A 33 1.73 -5.19 -13.58
N SER A 34 1.94 -5.94 -14.65
CA SER A 34 1.00 -6.96 -15.13
C SER A 34 0.73 -8.08 -14.11
N GLU A 35 1.71 -8.40 -13.24
CA GLU A 35 1.52 -9.40 -12.17
C GLU A 35 0.58 -8.85 -11.09
N LEU A 36 0.71 -7.57 -10.73
CA LEU A 36 -0.21 -6.90 -9.82
C LEU A 36 -1.60 -6.75 -10.42
N GLU A 37 -1.68 -6.34 -11.69
CA GLU A 37 -2.95 -6.23 -12.41
C GLU A 37 -3.68 -7.56 -12.48
N ALA A 38 -2.97 -8.67 -12.71
CA ALA A 38 -3.55 -9.99 -12.74
C ALA A 38 -4.19 -10.38 -11.39
N ILE A 39 -3.55 -9.99 -10.27
CA ILE A 39 -4.12 -10.22 -8.93
C ILE A 39 -5.39 -9.39 -8.73
N PHE A 40 -5.39 -8.12 -9.18
CA PHE A 40 -6.56 -7.25 -9.09
C PHE A 40 -7.67 -7.60 -10.09
N ALA A 41 -7.32 -8.21 -11.21
CA ALA A 41 -8.29 -8.62 -12.25
C ALA A 41 -9.01 -9.93 -11.95
N THR A 42 -8.71 -10.58 -10.82
CA THR A 42 -9.42 -11.80 -10.40
C THR A 42 -10.91 -11.49 -10.34
N LYS A 43 -11.67 -12.06 -11.30
CA LYS A 43 -13.12 -11.85 -11.40
C LYS A 43 -13.81 -12.52 -10.24
N VAL A 44 -14.33 -11.71 -9.35
CA VAL A 44 -15.19 -12.12 -8.25
C VAL A 44 -16.48 -11.31 -8.37
N ASP A 45 -17.62 -11.92 -8.11
CA ASP A 45 -18.93 -11.33 -8.37
C ASP A 45 -19.24 -10.08 -7.54
N SER A 46 -18.44 -9.81 -6.50
CA SER A 46 -18.58 -8.60 -5.69
C SER A 46 -17.24 -8.01 -5.23
N LYS A 47 -17.23 -6.69 -4.99
CA LYS A 47 -16.05 -6.00 -4.42
C LYS A 47 -15.62 -6.57 -3.07
N ASN A 48 -16.57 -7.03 -2.25
CA ASN A 48 -16.28 -7.61 -0.93
C ASN A 48 -15.58 -8.96 -1.07
N GLU A 49 -15.98 -9.78 -2.04
CA GLU A 49 -15.32 -11.05 -2.32
C GLU A 49 -13.89 -10.84 -2.86
N GLN A 50 -13.68 -9.81 -3.67
CA GLN A 50 -12.34 -9.44 -4.14
C GLN A 50 -11.42 -9.06 -2.98
N ILE A 51 -11.88 -8.22 -2.06
CA ILE A 51 -11.13 -7.85 -0.86
C ILE A 51 -10.85 -9.10 -0.01
N ASN A 52 -11.87 -9.91 0.21
CA ASN A 52 -11.72 -11.16 0.95
C ASN A 52 -10.71 -12.10 0.30
N SER A 53 -10.70 -12.23 -1.03
CA SER A 53 -9.74 -13.10 -1.73
C SER A 53 -8.29 -12.62 -1.60
N LEU A 54 -8.07 -11.32 -1.48
CA LEU A 54 -6.73 -10.73 -1.33
C LEU A 54 -6.16 -10.86 0.08
N TYR A 55 -7.04 -10.80 1.11
CA TYR A 55 -6.63 -10.69 2.51
C TYR A 55 -7.20 -11.80 3.41
N SER A 56 -7.79 -12.85 2.86
CA SER A 56 -8.41 -13.92 3.66
C SER A 56 -7.39 -14.84 4.32
N PHE A 57 -7.57 -15.02 5.61
CA PHE A 57 -6.91 -16.05 6.42
C PHE A 57 -7.65 -17.40 6.35
N LYS A 58 -8.97 -17.36 6.29
CA LYS A 58 -9.86 -18.52 6.28
C LYS A 58 -11.04 -18.27 5.38
N ASN A 59 -11.33 -19.20 4.47
CA ASN A 59 -12.67 -19.30 3.92
C ASN A 59 -13.59 -19.89 4.98
N THR A 60 -14.53 -19.07 5.46
CA THR A 60 -15.59 -19.47 6.40
C THR A 60 -16.71 -20.25 5.72
N SER A 61 -16.46 -20.97 4.65
CA SER A 61 -17.45 -21.81 3.97
C SER A 61 -16.91 -23.22 3.79
N SER A 62 -17.49 -24.13 4.50
CA SER A 62 -17.59 -25.58 4.44
C SER A 62 -17.18 -26.28 3.11
N SER A 63 -15.97 -26.13 2.67
CA SER A 63 -15.33 -27.06 1.72
C SER A 63 -13.84 -27.13 2.05
N ASN A 64 -13.31 -28.35 2.07
CA ASN A 64 -12.01 -28.76 2.62
C ASN A 64 -10.75 -28.20 1.91
N ASP A 65 -10.84 -27.08 1.18
CA ASP A 65 -9.72 -26.44 0.47
C ASP A 65 -9.73 -24.93 0.67
N SER A 66 -9.62 -24.46 1.91
CA SER A 66 -9.34 -23.04 2.16
C SER A 66 -7.88 -22.75 1.81
N LYS A 67 -7.62 -22.38 0.57
CA LYS A 67 -6.30 -21.95 0.13
C LYS A 67 -6.00 -20.59 0.79
N PHE A 68 -5.02 -20.60 1.69
CA PHE A 68 -4.36 -19.39 2.18
C PHE A 68 -3.80 -18.63 0.97
N ASN A 69 -4.20 -17.36 0.82
CA ASN A 69 -3.72 -16.53 -0.28
C ASN A 69 -2.61 -15.60 0.21
N ASN A 70 -1.38 -15.92 -0.13
CA ASN A 70 -0.19 -15.10 0.15
C ASN A 70 0.40 -14.45 -1.12
N SER A 71 -0.35 -14.39 -2.20
CA SER A 71 0.16 -13.91 -3.50
C SER A 71 0.77 -12.51 -3.39
N LEU A 72 0.15 -11.60 -2.66
CA LEU A 72 0.70 -10.26 -2.44
C LEU A 72 2.02 -10.29 -1.66
N HIS A 73 2.13 -11.15 -0.64
CA HIS A 73 3.37 -11.33 0.10
C HIS A 73 4.48 -11.86 -0.82
N GLU A 74 4.20 -12.88 -1.62
CA GLU A 74 5.18 -13.54 -2.49
C GLU A 74 5.78 -12.56 -3.52
N ILE A 75 4.95 -11.73 -4.15
CA ILE A 75 5.42 -10.85 -5.23
C ILE A 75 5.99 -9.52 -4.72
N ILE A 76 5.54 -9.02 -3.56
CA ILE A 76 5.94 -7.71 -3.06
C ILE A 76 6.96 -7.84 -1.94
N TRP A 77 6.65 -8.59 -0.88
CA TRP A 77 7.35 -8.52 0.40
C TRP A 77 8.43 -9.56 0.59
N LYS A 78 8.21 -10.77 0.11
CA LYS A 78 9.14 -11.90 0.28
C LYS A 78 10.58 -11.61 -0.15
N LYS A 79 10.74 -10.79 -1.21
CA LYS A 79 12.06 -10.39 -1.71
C LYS A 79 12.74 -9.35 -0.85
N VAL A 80 11.97 -8.58 -0.08
CA VAL A 80 12.45 -7.55 0.84
C VAL A 80 12.77 -8.12 2.22
N ASP A 81 12.02 -9.13 2.65
CA ASP A 81 12.13 -9.78 3.96
C ASP A 81 13.57 -10.10 4.41
N PRO A 82 14.42 -10.70 3.56
CA PRO A 82 15.80 -11.02 3.97
C PRO A 82 16.63 -9.78 4.35
N LEU A 83 16.29 -8.63 3.76
CA LEU A 83 16.98 -7.38 4.05
C LEU A 83 16.49 -6.74 5.37
N LEU A 84 15.34 -7.16 5.88
CA LEU A 84 14.73 -6.63 7.09
C LEU A 84 15.08 -7.42 8.36
N SER A 85 16.05 -8.31 8.31
CA SER A 85 16.51 -9.05 9.49
C SER A 85 16.88 -8.10 10.63
N GLY A 86 16.29 -8.33 11.83
CA GLY A 86 16.50 -7.51 13.02
C GLY A 86 15.75 -6.16 13.01
N VAL A 87 14.94 -5.88 12.00
CA VAL A 87 14.13 -4.66 11.92
C VAL A 87 12.76 -4.92 12.54
N THR A 88 12.30 -3.99 13.37
CA THR A 88 10.97 -4.02 13.99
C THR A 88 10.04 -2.97 13.39
N THR A 89 10.57 -1.83 12.99
CA THR A 89 9.78 -0.72 12.43
C THR A 89 10.21 -0.45 10.99
N VAL A 90 9.25 -0.42 10.08
CA VAL A 90 9.47 -0.16 8.65
C VAL A 90 8.67 1.04 8.21
N TYR A 91 9.38 2.07 7.78
CA TYR A 91 8.78 3.20 7.07
C TYR A 91 8.76 2.87 5.57
N PHE A 92 7.62 3.00 4.93
CA PHE A 92 7.49 2.71 3.51
C PHE A 92 6.69 3.79 2.77
N SER A 93 7.00 3.98 1.50
CA SER A 93 6.34 4.93 0.62
C SER A 93 5.98 4.20 -0.67
N PRO A 94 4.73 3.77 -0.83
CA PRO A 94 4.30 3.07 -2.04
C PRO A 94 4.19 4.02 -3.23
N SER A 95 4.16 3.47 -4.43
CA SER A 95 3.90 4.21 -5.67
C SER A 95 3.04 3.40 -6.63
N GLY A 96 2.36 4.07 -7.56
CA GLY A 96 1.53 3.43 -8.57
C GLY A 96 0.44 2.55 -7.97
N LEU A 97 0.27 1.33 -8.49
CA LEU A 97 -0.75 0.38 -8.04
C LEU A 97 -0.56 -0.09 -6.60
N LEU A 98 0.65 0.06 -6.03
CA LEU A 98 0.91 -0.34 -4.64
C LEU A 98 0.10 0.50 -3.63
N HIS A 99 -0.35 1.71 -4.00
CA HIS A 99 -1.28 2.51 -3.17
C HIS A 99 -2.66 1.86 -3.01
N ARG A 100 -3.01 0.89 -3.85
CA ARG A 100 -4.28 0.16 -3.76
C ARG A 100 -4.22 -1.00 -2.78
N ILE A 101 -3.04 -1.29 -2.23
CA ILE A 101 -2.78 -2.43 -1.36
C ILE A 101 -2.68 -1.95 0.08
N ASN A 102 -3.48 -2.54 0.95
CA ASN A 102 -3.28 -2.40 2.38
C ASN A 102 -2.12 -3.29 2.83
N MET A 103 -0.91 -2.72 2.92
CA MET A 103 0.31 -3.46 3.30
C MET A 103 0.19 -4.10 4.68
N HIS A 104 -0.51 -3.46 5.64
CA HIS A 104 -0.69 -3.98 6.99
C HIS A 104 -1.44 -5.31 7.02
N ALA A 105 -2.40 -5.47 6.10
CA ALA A 105 -3.28 -6.64 6.04
C ALA A 105 -2.74 -7.78 5.18
N ILE A 106 -1.54 -7.66 4.57
CA ILE A 106 -0.98 -8.73 3.73
C ILE A 106 -0.72 -9.98 4.57
N PRO A 107 -1.33 -11.13 4.26
CA PRO A 107 -1.11 -12.38 4.98
C PRO A 107 0.30 -12.91 4.74
N ILE A 108 1.01 -13.26 5.80
CA ILE A 108 2.35 -13.88 5.77
C ILE A 108 2.30 -15.36 6.17
N SER A 109 1.29 -15.73 6.94
CA SER A 109 0.98 -17.12 7.29
C SER A 109 -0.53 -17.30 7.43
N LYS A 110 -0.97 -18.49 7.84
CA LYS A 110 -2.40 -18.77 8.05
C LYS A 110 -3.04 -17.93 9.16
N ASP A 111 -2.25 -17.41 10.08
CA ASP A 111 -2.71 -16.75 11.30
C ASP A 111 -2.03 -15.39 11.53
N GLN A 112 -1.20 -14.91 10.60
CA GLN A 112 -0.42 -13.69 10.75
C GLN A 112 -0.44 -12.81 9.50
N VAL A 113 -0.45 -11.51 9.71
CA VAL A 113 -0.26 -10.45 8.70
C VAL A 113 1.08 -9.77 8.86
N LEU A 114 1.45 -8.93 7.91
CA LEU A 114 2.69 -8.15 7.98
C LEU A 114 2.75 -7.25 9.21
N ASP A 115 1.62 -6.71 9.66
CA ASP A 115 1.54 -5.83 10.84
C ASP A 115 1.82 -6.56 12.16
N ASP A 116 1.66 -7.90 12.19
CA ASP A 116 2.06 -8.73 13.34
C ASP A 116 3.58 -8.91 13.43
N LYS A 117 4.27 -8.80 12.29
CA LYS A 117 5.72 -8.98 12.20
C LYS A 117 6.49 -7.68 12.29
N TYR A 118 5.95 -6.61 11.72
CA TYR A 118 6.58 -5.31 11.64
C TYR A 118 5.62 -4.20 12.05
N GLN A 119 6.10 -3.21 12.77
CA GLN A 119 5.40 -1.94 12.89
C GLN A 119 5.55 -1.19 11.55
N LEU A 120 4.52 -1.24 10.73
CA LEU A 120 4.49 -0.60 9.42
C LEU A 120 4.03 0.86 9.54
N ILE A 121 4.75 1.78 8.90
CA ILE A 121 4.42 3.20 8.90
C ILE A 121 4.47 3.71 7.47
N GLU A 122 3.32 3.97 6.90
CA GLU A 122 3.24 4.56 5.56
C GLU A 122 3.54 6.05 5.61
N ILE A 123 4.42 6.49 4.72
CA ILE A 123 4.79 7.89 4.56
C ILE A 123 4.63 8.30 3.10
N THR A 124 4.18 9.52 2.87
CA THR A 124 4.03 10.05 1.51
C THR A 124 5.37 10.28 0.80
N SER A 125 6.44 10.44 1.55
CA SER A 125 7.80 10.61 1.03
C SER A 125 8.82 10.32 2.13
N SER A 126 9.89 9.59 1.81
CA SER A 126 11.04 9.34 2.69
C SER A 126 11.72 10.63 3.17
N ARG A 127 11.54 11.74 2.45
CA ARG A 127 12.01 13.07 2.87
C ARG A 127 11.46 13.47 4.24
N LYS A 128 10.27 13.02 4.61
CA LYS A 128 9.67 13.30 5.93
C LYS A 128 10.50 12.78 7.10
N LEU A 129 11.30 11.73 6.89
CA LEU A 129 12.18 11.18 7.92
C LEU A 129 13.36 12.09 8.23
N ILE A 130 13.77 12.92 7.28
CA ILE A 130 14.92 13.82 7.39
C ILE A 130 14.49 15.21 7.87
N THR A 131 13.32 15.67 7.42
CA THR A 131 12.76 16.95 7.84
C THR A 131 12.21 16.81 9.25
N ASN A 132 13.00 17.23 10.22
CA ASN A 132 12.59 17.35 11.61
C ASN A 132 11.57 18.50 11.72
N ASN A 133 10.35 18.27 11.23
CA ASN A 133 9.27 19.24 11.34
C ASN A 133 8.80 19.30 12.79
N GLN A 134 9.56 19.98 13.62
CA GLN A 134 9.11 20.48 14.93
C GLN A 134 8.09 21.64 14.76
N ASN A 135 7.33 21.64 13.69
CA ASN A 135 6.17 22.48 13.59
C ASN A 135 5.08 21.87 14.49
N THR A 136 5.23 22.11 15.79
CA THR A 136 4.11 22.02 16.73
C THR A 136 3.11 23.07 16.32
N TYR A 137 2.19 22.70 15.45
CA TYR A 137 1.02 23.53 15.18
C TYR A 137 0.20 23.57 16.48
N ASN A 138 0.29 24.69 17.20
CA ASN A 138 -0.58 25.01 18.34
C ASN A 138 -2.02 25.36 17.87
N SER A 139 -2.42 24.88 16.71
CA SER A 139 -3.78 25.08 16.23
C SER A 139 -4.72 24.15 16.99
N LYS A 140 -5.68 24.74 17.68
CA LYS A 140 -6.79 24.02 18.33
C LYS A 140 -7.92 23.70 17.32
N ASN A 141 -7.78 24.14 16.08
CA ASN A 141 -8.79 23.99 15.04
C ASN A 141 -8.33 22.96 14.00
N ALA A 142 -9.23 22.06 13.63
CA ALA A 142 -9.04 21.10 12.55
C ALA A 142 -10.14 21.33 11.49
N LEU A 143 -9.75 21.37 10.22
CA LEU A 143 -10.69 21.34 9.10
C LEU A 143 -10.78 19.90 8.59
N LEU A 144 -11.96 19.32 8.70
CA LEU A 144 -12.27 17.99 8.19
C LEU A 144 -13.13 18.14 6.92
N LEU A 145 -12.62 17.66 5.80
CA LEU A 145 -13.34 17.62 4.52
C LEU A 145 -13.64 16.16 4.19
N GLY A 146 -14.92 15.85 4.00
CA GLY A 146 -15.39 14.51 3.69
C GLY A 146 -16.77 14.55 3.03
N GLY A 147 -17.27 13.38 2.64
CA GLY A 147 -18.58 13.25 2.03
C GLY A 147 -18.68 13.84 0.63
N ILE A 148 -17.57 13.83 -0.12
CA ILE A 148 -17.54 14.35 -1.49
C ILE A 148 -18.46 13.48 -2.37
N GLN A 149 -19.49 14.09 -2.93
CA GLN A 149 -20.35 13.48 -3.95
C GLN A 149 -19.77 13.81 -5.32
N PHE A 150 -19.06 12.86 -5.91
CA PHE A 150 -18.39 13.07 -7.21
C PHE A 150 -19.36 13.23 -8.38
N ASP A 151 -20.59 12.70 -8.24
CA ASP A 151 -21.65 12.72 -9.25
C ASP A 151 -22.73 13.78 -8.95
N ALA A 152 -22.48 14.69 -8.02
CA ALA A 152 -23.43 15.75 -7.70
C ALA A 152 -23.50 16.75 -8.86
N ASP A 153 -24.70 16.96 -9.39
CA ASP A 153 -24.96 18.01 -10.37
C ASP A 153 -24.70 19.38 -9.73
N SER A 154 -23.93 20.21 -10.40
CA SER A 154 -23.56 21.55 -9.95
C SER A 154 -24.79 22.45 -9.69
N SER A 155 -25.95 22.13 -10.23
CA SER A 155 -27.23 22.79 -9.99
C SER A 155 -27.82 22.52 -8.59
N ILE A 156 -27.34 21.49 -7.88
CA ILE A 156 -27.87 21.05 -6.57
C ILE A 156 -27.01 21.62 -5.41
N ILE A 157 -25.91 22.25 -5.71
CA ILE A 157 -25.06 22.89 -4.68
C ILE A 157 -25.81 24.13 -4.16
N SER A 158 -26.78 23.88 -3.30
CA SER A 158 -27.39 24.95 -2.50
C SER A 158 -26.30 25.49 -1.55
N THR A 159 -26.17 26.78 -1.54
CA THR A 159 -25.25 27.57 -0.73
C THR A 159 -25.56 27.49 0.78
N GLU A 160 -25.60 26.32 1.34
CA GLU A 160 -25.56 26.16 2.79
C GLU A 160 -24.11 26.00 3.25
N SER A 161 -23.45 27.13 3.41
CA SER A 161 -22.23 27.22 4.19
C SER A 161 -22.57 26.85 5.64
N MET A 162 -22.40 25.58 6.02
CA MET A 162 -22.35 25.24 7.43
C MET A 162 -21.06 25.77 8.04
N VAL A 163 -21.12 26.98 8.52
CA VAL A 163 -20.16 27.47 9.51
C VAL A 163 -20.54 26.83 10.84
N VAL A 164 -19.94 25.73 11.18
CA VAL A 164 -19.99 25.22 12.55
C VAL A 164 -19.01 26.04 13.37
N SER A 165 -19.53 27.11 13.99
CA SER A 165 -18.83 27.81 15.06
C SER A 165 -19.08 27.05 16.36
N ARG A 166 -18.03 26.48 16.93
CA ARG A 166 -17.59 26.28 18.32
C ARG A 166 -16.91 24.94 18.52
#